data_17900d7a0a7142a96dcc81c7d2aafe07
#
_entry.id   17900d7a0a7142a96dcc81c7d2aafe07
#
_cell.length_a   1.000
_cell.length_b   1.000
_cell.length_c   1.000
_cell.angle_alpha   90.00
_cell.angle_beta   90.00
_cell.angle_gamma   90.00
#
_symmetry.space_group_name_H-M   'P 1'
#
loop_
_entity.id
_entity.type
_entity.pdbx_description
1 polymer ?
#
loop_
_entity_poly.entity_id
_entity_poly.type
_entity_poly.pdbx_seq_one_letter_code
_entity_poly.pdbx_strand_id
1 'polypeptide(L)'
;CSIFGAVVLDESSCIKHHDAKTLRTLLTAFRDTPFKLCATATPAPNDWTELGTHAEFLGVCTRAEMLAEYFTHDGGDTSVWRLKGHARHIFWQWVSQWGAMVRKPSDLGFDDTAYALPPLHLHEHTVKTEMPLNGMLFAAEAQTLSARRDARRMSTEDRVRECAAIVNGEASEPWVVWCDLNAEGDALTKAING
;
A
#
# COMPACT_ATOMS: atom_id res chain seq x y z
N CYS A 1 27.81 -6.24 4.68
CA CYS A 1 28.10 -6.57 3.26
C CYS A 1 29.05 -5.55 2.62
N SER A 2 30.29 -5.47 3.14
CA SER A 2 31.33 -4.55 2.66
C SER A 2 31.80 -4.77 1.20
N ILE A 3 31.29 -5.85 0.56
CA ILE A 3 31.64 -6.18 -0.84
C ILE A 3 30.78 -5.41 -1.86
N PHE A 4 29.70 -4.77 -1.44
CA PHE A 4 28.82 -4.02 -2.34
C PHE A 4 29.11 -2.52 -2.26
N GLY A 5 29.38 -1.90 -3.42
CA GLY A 5 29.54 -0.46 -3.54
C GLY A 5 28.22 0.30 -3.51
N ALA A 6 27.11 -0.36 -3.85
CA ALA A 6 25.78 0.23 -3.87
C ALA A 6 24.70 -0.79 -3.54
N VAL A 7 23.56 -0.31 -3.03
CA VAL A 7 22.33 -1.10 -2.83
C VAL A 7 21.12 -0.30 -3.27
N VAL A 8 20.23 -0.97 -3.99
CA VAL A 8 18.92 -0.43 -4.40
C VAL A 8 17.83 -1.29 -3.77
N LEU A 9 16.92 -0.66 -3.05
CA LEU A 9 15.68 -1.29 -2.57
C LEU A 9 14.55 -0.89 -3.52
N ASP A 10 14.19 -1.80 -4.41
CA ASP A 10 12.96 -1.70 -5.19
C ASP A 10 11.77 -2.10 -4.30
N GLU A 11 10.63 -1.43 -4.45
CA GLU A 11 9.49 -1.53 -3.53
C GLU A 11 9.89 -1.34 -2.06
N SER A 12 10.66 -0.27 -1.80
CA SER A 12 11.20 0.01 -0.46
C SER A 12 10.13 0.28 0.61
N SER A 13 8.85 0.33 0.26
CA SER A 13 7.74 0.30 1.22
C SER A 13 7.78 -0.91 2.18
N CYS A 14 8.54 -1.96 1.85
CA CYS A 14 8.78 -3.11 2.74
C CYS A 14 9.51 -2.73 4.05
N ILE A 15 10.21 -1.58 4.11
CA ILE A 15 10.87 -1.08 5.31
C ILE A 15 10.08 -0.02 6.08
N LYS A 16 8.83 0.27 5.72
CA LYS A 16 8.01 1.33 6.35
C LYS A 16 7.77 1.14 7.85
N HIS A 17 7.73 -0.11 8.32
CA HIS A 17 7.54 -0.42 9.73
C HIS A 17 8.87 -0.42 10.49
N HIS A 18 9.00 0.47 11.46
CA HIS A 18 10.24 0.69 12.22
C HIS A 18 10.65 -0.50 13.12
N ASP A 19 9.72 -1.34 13.51
CA ASP A 19 9.93 -2.55 14.32
C ASP A 19 10.15 -3.81 13.48
N ALA A 20 10.04 -3.71 12.15
CA ALA A 20 10.16 -4.85 11.26
C ALA A 20 11.56 -5.47 11.29
N LYS A 21 11.61 -6.80 11.36
CA LYS A 21 12.86 -7.57 11.29
C LYS A 21 13.62 -7.26 10.00
N THR A 22 12.92 -7.08 8.89
CA THR A 22 13.49 -6.74 7.58
C THR A 22 14.30 -5.45 7.65
N LEU A 23 13.76 -4.37 8.22
CA LEU A 23 14.46 -3.11 8.37
C LEU A 23 15.75 -3.29 9.18
N ARG A 24 15.68 -3.94 10.34
CA ARG A 24 16.86 -4.18 11.21
C ARG A 24 17.95 -4.98 10.49
N THR A 25 17.54 -6.00 9.72
CA THR A 25 18.47 -6.81 8.93
C THR A 25 19.16 -5.97 7.87
N LEU A 26 18.40 -5.15 7.11
CA LEU A 26 18.94 -4.30 6.06
C LEU A 26 19.84 -3.19 6.61
N LEU A 27 19.47 -2.53 7.70
CA LEU A 27 20.29 -1.54 8.38
C LEU A 27 21.66 -2.14 8.81
N THR A 28 21.66 -3.35 9.34
CA THR A 28 22.89 -4.03 9.75
C THR A 28 23.71 -4.48 8.54
N ALA A 29 23.07 -5.09 7.55
CA ALA A 29 23.75 -5.67 6.40
C ALA A 29 24.42 -4.62 5.50
N PHE A 30 23.79 -3.45 5.36
CA PHE A 30 24.23 -2.39 4.46
C PHE A 30 24.69 -1.12 5.17
N ARG A 31 25.04 -1.21 6.45
CA ARG A 31 25.51 -0.07 7.25
C ARG A 31 26.59 0.73 6.54
N ASP A 32 27.62 0.06 6.06
CA ASP A 32 28.82 0.64 5.50
C ASP A 32 28.78 0.73 3.96
N THR A 33 27.62 0.48 3.34
CA THR A 33 27.48 0.61 1.88
C THR A 33 27.36 2.09 1.52
N PRO A 34 28.28 2.62 0.68
CA PRO A 34 28.38 4.07 0.45
C PRO A 34 27.21 4.65 -0.34
N PHE A 35 26.65 3.88 -1.29
CA PHE A 35 25.54 4.33 -2.13
C PHE A 35 24.28 3.52 -1.85
N LYS A 36 23.20 4.21 -1.49
CA LYS A 36 21.91 3.60 -1.18
C LYS A 36 20.80 4.31 -1.91
N LEU A 37 19.88 3.55 -2.48
CA LEU A 37 18.67 4.08 -3.14
C LEU A 37 17.45 3.31 -2.65
N CYS A 38 16.39 4.05 -2.34
CA CYS A 38 15.06 3.50 -2.08
C CYS A 38 14.12 3.95 -3.22
N ALA A 39 13.50 3.01 -3.92
CA ALA A 39 12.51 3.28 -4.95
C ALA A 39 11.17 2.68 -4.53
N THR A 40 10.11 3.47 -4.53
CA THR A 40 8.73 3.03 -4.24
C THR A 40 7.71 4.09 -4.64
N ALA A 41 6.55 3.66 -5.07
CA ALA A 41 5.39 4.55 -5.30
C ALA A 41 4.71 4.97 -3.99
N THR A 42 4.93 4.25 -2.89
CA THR A 42 4.24 4.44 -1.61
C THR A 42 5.22 4.48 -0.44
N PRO A 43 6.06 5.53 -0.32
CA PRO A 43 7.10 5.60 0.72
C PRO A 43 6.52 5.73 2.14
N ALA A 44 5.35 6.34 2.28
CA ALA A 44 4.66 6.58 3.55
C ALA A 44 3.13 6.45 3.37
N PRO A 45 2.62 5.23 3.10
CA PRO A 45 1.22 5.02 2.73
C PRO A 45 0.24 5.27 3.87
N ASN A 46 0.66 5.18 5.12
CA ASN A 46 -0.22 5.35 6.28
C ASN A 46 0.05 6.66 7.03
N ASP A 47 1.32 7.00 7.25
CA ASP A 47 1.71 8.15 8.05
C ASP A 47 3.09 8.67 7.63
N TRP A 48 3.31 9.99 7.73
CA TRP A 48 4.59 10.63 7.38
C TRP A 48 5.77 10.19 8.25
N THR A 49 5.52 9.63 9.43
CA THR A 49 6.58 9.06 10.29
C THR A 49 7.26 7.84 9.67
N GLU A 50 6.62 7.17 8.69
CA GLU A 50 7.20 6.07 7.93
C GLU A 50 8.40 6.50 7.06
N LEU A 51 8.49 7.80 6.69
CA LEU A 51 9.67 8.36 6.00
C LEU A 51 10.94 8.27 6.85
N GLY A 52 10.80 8.22 8.17
CA GLY A 52 11.94 8.09 9.08
C GLY A 52 12.73 6.80 8.89
N THR A 53 12.08 5.71 8.52
CA THR A 53 12.78 4.43 8.25
C THR A 53 13.59 4.49 6.94
N HIS A 54 13.08 5.20 5.94
CA HIS A 54 13.81 5.46 4.69
C HIS A 54 15.01 6.38 4.94
N ALA A 55 14.82 7.48 5.69
CA ALA A 55 15.91 8.39 6.06
C ALA A 55 17.02 7.64 6.84
N GLU A 56 16.63 6.76 7.76
CA GLU A 56 17.57 5.95 8.55
C GLU A 56 18.34 4.94 7.68
N PHE A 57 17.66 4.24 6.77
CA PHE A 57 18.31 3.32 5.86
C PHE A 57 19.28 4.03 4.91
N LEU A 58 18.89 5.19 4.39
CA LEU A 58 19.73 6.02 3.52
C LEU A 58 20.92 6.67 4.26
N GLY A 59 20.88 6.70 5.61
CA GLY A 59 21.92 7.31 6.43
C GLY A 59 21.79 8.84 6.54
N VAL A 60 20.60 9.39 6.31
CA VAL A 60 20.31 10.83 6.43
C VAL A 60 20.22 11.23 7.90
N CYS A 61 19.37 10.56 8.66
CA CYS A 61 19.23 10.68 10.11
C CYS A 61 18.50 9.45 10.66
N THR A 62 18.52 9.24 11.97
CA THR A 62 17.71 8.21 12.60
C THR A 62 16.23 8.61 12.60
N ARG A 63 15.32 7.62 12.60
CA ARG A 63 13.89 7.90 12.76
C ARG A 63 13.59 8.70 14.04
N ALA A 64 14.31 8.43 15.13
CA ALA A 64 14.13 9.14 16.39
C ALA A 64 14.49 10.63 16.28
N GLU A 65 15.57 10.97 15.59
CA GLU A 65 15.97 12.37 15.32
C GLU A 65 14.92 13.09 14.47
N MET A 66 14.43 12.46 13.39
CA MET A 66 13.36 13.03 12.57
C MET A 66 12.09 13.32 13.39
N LEU A 67 11.69 12.36 14.25
CA LEU A 67 10.50 12.54 15.09
C LEU A 67 10.68 13.66 16.09
N ALA A 68 11.82 13.75 16.77
CA ALA A 68 12.11 14.80 17.73
C ALA A 68 12.09 16.21 17.09
N GLU A 69 12.63 16.31 15.88
CA GLU A 69 12.72 17.58 15.16
C GLU A 69 11.35 18.06 14.64
N TYR A 70 10.64 17.21 13.92
CA TYR A 70 9.48 17.62 13.12
C TYR A 70 8.13 17.23 13.70
N PHE A 71 8.07 16.26 14.62
CA PHE A 71 6.82 15.72 15.12
C PHE A 71 6.60 16.02 16.61
N THR A 72 5.36 15.90 17.04
CA THR A 72 4.96 15.96 18.44
C THR A 72 3.94 14.85 18.72
N HIS A 73 3.86 14.42 19.97
CA HIS A 73 2.79 13.51 20.39
C HIS A 73 1.44 14.21 20.33
N ASP A 74 0.41 13.47 20.00
CA ASP A 74 -0.96 13.97 20.15
C ASP A 74 -1.29 14.05 21.64
N GLY A 75 -1.93 15.15 22.06
CA GLY A 75 -2.09 15.50 23.47
C GLY A 75 -2.88 14.52 24.35
N GLY A 76 -3.42 13.43 23.77
CA GLY A 76 -4.13 12.37 24.48
C GLY A 76 -3.52 10.98 24.36
N ASP A 77 -2.64 10.77 23.37
CA ASP A 77 -2.01 9.45 23.12
C ASP A 77 -0.56 9.63 22.69
N THR A 78 0.37 9.19 23.56
CA THR A 78 1.80 9.26 23.29
C THR A 78 2.29 8.28 22.23
N SER A 79 1.45 7.35 21.78
CA SER A 79 1.76 6.45 20.65
C SER A 79 1.52 7.10 19.29
N VAL A 80 0.71 8.16 19.24
CA VAL A 80 0.34 8.85 18.01
C VAL A 80 1.24 10.08 17.81
N TRP A 81 1.92 10.10 16.67
CA TRP A 81 2.76 11.21 16.25
C TRP A 81 2.04 12.10 15.24
N ARG A 82 2.19 13.41 15.41
CA ARG A 82 1.64 14.39 14.50
C ARG A 82 2.72 15.38 14.08
N LEU A 83 2.80 15.68 12.79
CA LEU A 83 3.69 16.70 12.26
C LEU A 83 3.34 18.06 12.86
N LYS A 84 4.33 18.76 13.45
CA LYS A 84 4.16 20.09 14.02
C LYS A 84 3.71 21.06 12.92
N GLY A 85 2.65 21.83 13.15
CA GLY A 85 2.08 22.73 12.13
C GLY A 85 3.10 23.74 11.57
N HIS A 86 3.91 24.34 12.44
CA HIS A 86 4.98 25.28 12.05
C HIS A 86 6.16 24.60 11.36
N ALA A 87 6.39 23.30 11.58
CA ALA A 87 7.48 22.55 10.97
C ALA A 87 7.14 21.97 9.60
N ARG A 88 5.87 22.03 9.16
CA ARG A 88 5.42 21.38 7.93
C ARG A 88 6.23 21.77 6.68
N HIS A 89 6.46 23.06 6.50
CA HIS A 89 7.23 23.54 5.34
C HIS A 89 8.70 23.12 5.44
N ILE A 90 9.30 23.23 6.60
CA ILE A 90 10.71 22.87 6.86
C ILE A 90 10.91 21.36 6.69
N PHE A 91 9.95 20.54 7.14
CA PHE A 91 9.97 19.10 6.94
C PHE A 91 10.02 18.70 5.45
N TRP A 92 9.17 19.32 4.61
CA TRP A 92 9.19 19.01 3.18
C TRP A 92 10.41 19.57 2.47
N GLN A 93 10.94 20.70 2.91
CA GLN A 93 12.25 21.18 2.43
C GLN A 93 13.37 20.21 2.79
N TRP A 94 13.37 19.65 3.98
CA TRP A 94 14.33 18.64 4.39
C TRP A 94 14.16 17.35 3.56
N VAL A 95 12.95 16.86 3.36
CA VAL A 95 12.69 15.68 2.51
C VAL A 95 13.22 15.89 1.09
N SER A 96 13.04 17.09 0.51
CA SER A 96 13.48 17.39 -0.85
C SER A 96 15.00 17.40 -1.03
N GLN A 97 15.79 17.40 0.04
CA GLN A 97 17.26 17.35 -0.03
C GLN A 97 17.77 15.93 -0.32
N TRP A 98 17.01 14.91 0.01
CA TRP A 98 17.42 13.51 -0.15
C TRP A 98 16.38 12.62 -0.86
N GLY A 99 15.19 13.13 -1.11
CA GLY A 99 14.10 12.44 -1.79
C GLY A 99 13.60 13.22 -3.00
N ALA A 100 13.19 12.50 -4.04
CA ALA A 100 12.54 13.05 -5.22
C ALA A 100 11.21 12.32 -5.44
N MET A 101 10.15 13.07 -5.81
CA MET A 101 8.87 12.52 -6.21
C MET A 101 8.60 12.88 -7.66
N VAL A 102 8.48 11.85 -8.50
CA VAL A 102 8.17 11.96 -9.92
C VAL A 102 6.90 11.18 -10.19
N ARG A 103 5.89 11.80 -10.77
CA ARG A 103 4.61 11.16 -11.11
C ARG A 103 4.47 10.87 -12.59
N LYS A 104 5.08 11.70 -13.41
CA LYS A 104 5.01 11.65 -14.87
C LYS A 104 6.26 12.26 -15.50
N PRO A 105 6.58 11.95 -16.75
CA PRO A 105 7.77 12.44 -17.43
C PRO A 105 7.90 13.97 -17.46
N SER A 106 6.79 14.71 -17.53
CA SER A 106 6.84 16.18 -17.53
C SER A 106 7.30 16.80 -16.20
N ASP A 107 7.26 16.05 -15.08
CA ASP A 107 7.86 16.49 -13.81
C ASP A 107 9.39 16.63 -13.94
N LEU A 108 10.00 15.95 -14.95
CA LEU A 108 11.42 16.02 -15.31
C LEU A 108 11.68 16.77 -16.64
N GLY A 109 10.65 17.43 -17.20
CA GLY A 109 10.76 18.19 -18.45
C GLY A 109 10.67 17.35 -19.73
N PHE A 110 10.23 16.08 -19.66
CA PHE A 110 10.01 15.21 -20.81
C PHE A 110 8.55 15.20 -21.26
N ASP A 111 8.29 14.69 -22.46
CA ASP A 111 6.94 14.57 -23.02
C ASP A 111 6.15 13.41 -22.39
N ASP A 112 4.89 13.67 -22.02
CA ASP A 112 4.00 12.69 -21.40
C ASP A 112 3.25 11.81 -22.41
N THR A 113 3.27 12.12 -23.70
CA THR A 113 2.41 11.52 -24.73
C THR A 113 2.51 9.98 -24.77
N ALA A 114 3.75 9.46 -24.66
CA ALA A 114 3.99 8.01 -24.67
C ALA A 114 3.46 7.29 -23.40
N TYR A 115 3.12 8.03 -22.38
CA TYR A 115 2.66 7.52 -21.07
C TYR A 115 1.20 7.88 -20.77
N ALA A 116 0.50 8.46 -21.74
CA ALA A 116 -0.91 8.77 -21.63
C ALA A 116 -1.71 7.47 -21.54
N LEU A 117 -2.30 7.20 -20.38
CA LEU A 117 -3.19 6.07 -20.20
C LEU A 117 -4.59 6.42 -20.70
N PRO A 118 -5.34 5.44 -21.24
CA PRO A 118 -6.76 5.63 -21.54
C PRO A 118 -7.53 6.00 -20.27
N PRO A 119 -8.67 6.68 -20.39
CA PRO A 119 -9.50 7.02 -19.24
C PRO A 119 -9.95 5.75 -18.50
N LEU A 120 -9.86 5.79 -17.16
CA LEU A 120 -10.36 4.70 -16.33
C LEU A 120 -11.87 4.84 -16.17
N HIS A 121 -12.61 3.82 -16.61
CA HIS A 121 -14.03 3.69 -16.38
C HIS A 121 -14.28 2.73 -15.22
N LEU A 122 -14.90 3.22 -14.13
CA LEU A 122 -15.24 2.42 -12.96
C LEU A 122 -16.74 2.06 -13.02
N HIS A 123 -17.02 0.76 -12.98
CA HIS A 123 -18.38 0.22 -12.88
C HIS A 123 -18.48 -0.53 -11.55
N GLU A 124 -19.38 -0.08 -10.68
CA GLU A 124 -19.58 -0.72 -9.37
C GLU A 124 -20.74 -1.73 -9.47
N HIS A 125 -20.45 -2.99 -9.16
CA HIS A 125 -21.43 -4.06 -9.08
C HIS A 125 -21.61 -4.49 -7.63
N THR A 126 -22.79 -4.24 -7.08
CA THR A 126 -23.11 -4.61 -5.70
C THR A 126 -23.89 -5.91 -5.67
N VAL A 127 -23.29 -6.96 -5.12
CA VAL A 127 -23.95 -8.24 -4.89
C VAL A 127 -24.64 -8.21 -3.52
N LYS A 128 -25.98 -8.29 -3.51
CA LYS A 128 -26.77 -8.40 -2.30
C LYS A 128 -26.88 -9.86 -1.91
N THR A 129 -26.50 -10.17 -0.68
CA THR A 129 -26.75 -11.48 -0.06
C THR A 129 -27.76 -11.31 1.06
N GLU A 130 -28.75 -12.20 1.10
CA GLU A 130 -29.77 -12.24 2.17
C GLU A 130 -29.36 -13.15 3.34
N MET A 131 -28.16 -13.73 3.27
CA MET A 131 -27.67 -14.60 4.33
C MET A 131 -27.40 -13.83 5.63
N PRO A 132 -28.04 -14.18 6.74
CA PRO A 132 -27.74 -13.60 8.03
C PRO A 132 -26.31 -13.98 8.46
N LEU A 133 -25.58 -13.04 9.06
CA LEU A 133 -24.32 -13.34 9.74
C LEU A 133 -24.57 -14.37 10.86
N ASN A 134 -23.60 -15.26 11.07
CA ASN A 134 -23.69 -16.33 12.08
C ASN A 134 -24.24 -15.83 13.42
N GLY A 135 -25.38 -16.39 13.84
CA GLY A 135 -26.05 -16.07 15.10
C GLY A 135 -27.04 -14.89 15.04
N MET A 136 -27.25 -14.30 13.87
CA MET A 136 -28.28 -13.26 13.68
C MET A 136 -29.48 -13.81 12.92
N LEU A 137 -30.68 -13.32 13.26
CA LEU A 137 -31.93 -13.69 12.59
C LEU A 137 -32.16 -12.92 11.28
N PHE A 138 -31.43 -11.80 11.07
CA PHE A 138 -31.52 -10.93 9.91
C PHE A 138 -30.13 -10.53 9.44
N ALA A 139 -30.02 -10.21 8.14
CA ALA A 139 -28.82 -9.63 7.58
C ALA A 139 -28.52 -8.28 8.24
N ALA A 140 -27.32 -8.13 8.82
CA ALA A 140 -26.84 -6.90 9.44
C ALA A 140 -25.51 -6.48 8.84
N GLU A 141 -25.24 -5.18 8.88
CA GLU A 141 -23.97 -4.64 8.40
C GLU A 141 -22.79 -5.13 9.25
N ALA A 142 -21.76 -5.66 8.61
CA ALA A 142 -20.56 -6.16 9.25
C ALA A 142 -19.67 -5.02 9.75
N GLN A 143 -19.73 -4.71 11.05
CA GLN A 143 -19.01 -3.57 11.64
C GLN A 143 -17.57 -3.91 12.06
N THR A 144 -17.26 -5.17 12.34
CA THR A 144 -15.91 -5.60 12.76
C THR A 144 -15.15 -6.26 11.61
N LEU A 145 -13.81 -6.28 11.69
CA LEU A 145 -12.96 -6.97 10.70
C LEU A 145 -13.28 -8.47 10.61
N SER A 146 -13.60 -9.12 11.72
CA SER A 146 -14.01 -10.54 11.74
C SER A 146 -15.35 -10.71 11.02
N ALA A 147 -16.36 -9.92 11.36
CA ALA A 147 -17.67 -9.96 10.72
C ALA A 147 -17.58 -9.69 9.20
N ARG A 148 -16.70 -8.76 8.77
CA ARG A 148 -16.45 -8.49 7.35
C ARG A 148 -15.83 -9.68 6.63
N ARG A 149 -14.88 -10.39 7.28
CA ARG A 149 -14.27 -11.61 6.73
C ARG A 149 -15.30 -12.73 6.60
N ASP A 150 -16.16 -12.90 7.59
CA ASP A 150 -17.19 -13.93 7.57
C ASP A 150 -18.26 -13.62 6.52
N ALA A 151 -18.73 -12.36 6.42
CA ALA A 151 -19.64 -11.92 5.38
C ALA A 151 -19.05 -12.14 3.97
N ARG A 152 -17.74 -11.87 3.79
CA ARG A 152 -17.04 -12.11 2.53
C ARG A 152 -16.96 -13.59 2.18
N ARG A 153 -16.74 -14.48 3.15
CA ARG A 153 -16.77 -15.95 2.94
C ARG A 153 -18.16 -16.44 2.58
N MET A 154 -19.18 -15.97 3.30
CA MET A 154 -20.57 -16.39 3.09
C MET A 154 -21.12 -15.94 1.73
N SER A 155 -20.71 -14.79 1.23
CA SER A 155 -21.14 -14.25 -0.08
C SER A 155 -20.28 -14.72 -1.27
N THR A 156 -19.34 -15.65 -1.06
CA THR A 156 -18.40 -16.07 -2.14
C THR A 156 -19.11 -16.60 -3.36
N GLU A 157 -20.10 -17.48 -3.20
CA GLU A 157 -20.85 -18.10 -4.31
C GLU A 157 -21.60 -17.06 -5.15
N ASP A 158 -22.28 -16.10 -4.49
CA ASP A 158 -23.03 -15.05 -5.17
C ASP A 158 -22.10 -14.10 -5.94
N ARG A 159 -20.95 -13.73 -5.35
CA ARG A 159 -19.96 -12.88 -6.01
C ARG A 159 -19.28 -13.60 -7.19
N VAL A 160 -18.94 -14.87 -7.03
CA VAL A 160 -18.36 -15.69 -8.11
C VAL A 160 -19.34 -15.80 -9.28
N ARG A 161 -20.61 -16.06 -9.01
CA ARG A 161 -21.65 -16.15 -10.03
C ARG A 161 -21.80 -14.83 -10.81
N GLU A 162 -21.85 -13.70 -10.10
CA GLU A 162 -21.99 -12.39 -10.72
C GLU A 162 -20.74 -12.03 -11.55
N CYS A 163 -19.55 -12.22 -10.99
CA CYS A 163 -18.30 -11.97 -11.68
C CYS A 163 -18.18 -12.85 -12.95
N ALA A 164 -18.48 -14.13 -12.85
CA ALA A 164 -18.44 -15.03 -13.99
C ALA A 164 -19.47 -14.66 -15.07
N ALA A 165 -20.66 -14.18 -14.67
CA ALA A 165 -21.67 -13.72 -15.63
C ALA A 165 -21.16 -12.50 -16.42
N ILE A 166 -20.49 -11.54 -15.77
CA ILE A 166 -19.91 -10.37 -16.44
C ILE A 166 -18.81 -10.82 -17.41
N VAL A 167 -17.84 -11.59 -16.96
CA VAL A 167 -16.70 -12.04 -17.77
C VAL A 167 -17.14 -12.87 -18.96
N ASN A 168 -18.05 -13.84 -18.74
CA ASN A 168 -18.56 -14.70 -19.81
C ASN A 168 -19.48 -13.93 -20.80
N GLY A 169 -20.13 -12.85 -20.36
CA GLY A 169 -20.91 -11.96 -21.22
C GLY A 169 -20.06 -11.17 -22.21
N GLU A 170 -18.77 -10.96 -21.91
CA GLU A 170 -17.80 -10.23 -22.73
C GLU A 170 -16.59 -11.11 -23.07
N ALA A 171 -16.84 -12.35 -23.47
CA ALA A 171 -15.82 -13.38 -23.70
C ALA A 171 -14.76 -13.03 -24.78
N SER A 172 -14.99 -12.02 -25.60
CA SER A 172 -14.03 -11.52 -26.59
C SER A 172 -12.99 -10.57 -26.01
N GLU A 173 -13.23 -10.02 -24.81
CA GLU A 173 -12.34 -9.06 -24.16
C GLU A 173 -11.38 -9.75 -23.20
N PRO A 174 -10.14 -9.25 -23.06
CA PRO A 174 -9.19 -9.77 -22.07
C PRO A 174 -9.57 -9.28 -20.67
N TRP A 175 -9.75 -10.21 -19.74
CA TRP A 175 -10.08 -9.92 -18.35
C TRP A 175 -8.95 -10.25 -17.38
N VAL A 176 -8.75 -9.39 -16.38
CA VAL A 176 -7.93 -9.67 -15.19
C VAL A 176 -8.84 -9.61 -13.98
N VAL A 177 -9.02 -10.73 -13.30
CA VAL A 177 -9.90 -10.83 -12.12
C VAL A 177 -9.07 -10.93 -10.86
N TRP A 178 -9.26 -9.98 -9.95
CA TRP A 178 -8.60 -9.96 -8.64
C TRP A 178 -9.54 -10.52 -7.57
N CYS A 179 -9.06 -11.48 -6.80
CA CYS A 179 -9.79 -12.07 -5.68
C CYS A 179 -8.92 -12.06 -4.41
N ASP A 180 -9.58 -12.10 -3.24
CA ASP A 180 -8.91 -12.02 -1.95
C ASP A 180 -8.66 -13.41 -1.33
N LEU A 181 -9.53 -14.39 -1.62
CA LEU A 181 -9.47 -15.73 -1.07
C LEU A 181 -9.08 -16.76 -2.12
N ASN A 182 -8.19 -17.71 -1.77
CA ASN A 182 -7.80 -18.80 -2.68
C ASN A 182 -9.04 -19.60 -3.16
N ALA A 183 -9.97 -19.91 -2.24
CA ALA A 183 -11.20 -20.62 -2.59
C ALA A 183 -12.09 -19.84 -3.58
N GLU A 184 -12.07 -18.51 -3.53
CA GLU A 184 -12.76 -17.63 -4.48
C GLU A 184 -12.09 -17.71 -5.85
N GLY A 185 -10.75 -17.68 -5.91
CA GLY A 185 -9.99 -17.86 -7.14
C GLY A 185 -10.23 -19.21 -7.81
N ASP A 186 -10.25 -20.29 -7.03
CA ASP A 186 -10.54 -21.64 -7.54
C ASP A 186 -11.97 -21.75 -8.09
N ALA A 187 -12.94 -21.11 -7.42
CA ALA A 187 -14.33 -21.10 -7.86
C ALA A 187 -14.53 -20.25 -9.12
N LEU A 188 -13.88 -19.08 -9.21
CA LEU A 188 -13.88 -18.21 -10.40
C LEU A 188 -13.26 -18.91 -11.61
N THR A 189 -12.13 -19.61 -11.44
CA THR A 189 -11.49 -20.36 -12.51
C THR A 189 -12.42 -21.41 -13.10
N LYS A 190 -13.20 -22.11 -12.26
CA LYS A 190 -14.19 -23.08 -12.73
C LYS A 190 -15.40 -22.44 -13.41
N ALA A 191 -15.88 -21.33 -12.87
CA ALA A 191 -17.10 -20.68 -13.38
C ALA A 191 -16.87 -19.89 -14.68
N ILE A 192 -15.66 -19.38 -14.92
CA ILE A 192 -15.31 -18.63 -16.14
C ILE A 192 -14.91 -19.58 -17.29
N ASN A 193 -14.24 -20.69 -17.00
CA ASN A 193 -13.75 -21.63 -18.03
C ASN A 193 -14.69 -22.85 -18.23
N GLY A 194 -15.77 -22.95 -17.51
CA GLY A 194 -16.78 -24.00 -17.61
C GLY A 194 -17.97 -23.56 -18.42
#